data_f1d0774d62f02a424d6a30191cc8c0de
#
_entry.id   f1d0774d62f02a424d6a30191cc8c0de
#
_cell.length_a   1.000
_cell.length_b   1.000
_cell.length_c   1.000
_cell.angle_alpha   90.00
_cell.angle_beta   90.00
_cell.angle_gamma   90.00
#
_symmetry.space_group_name_H-M   'P 1'
#
loop_
_entity.id
_entity.type
_entity.pdbx_description
1 polymer ?
#
loop_
_entity_poly.entity_id
_entity_poly.type
_entity_poly.pdbx_seq_one_letter_code
_entity_poly.pdbx_strand_id
1 'polypeptide(L)'
;MGALPTLLLVFSIFRISIAVDTIALNQVVRDGEILTSAGGSFELGFFSPDDSNRRYLGIWYKKVSTMTVVWVANREIPLNDSSGVLKVTDQGTLAILNGSNTNFILWSSNSSRSARNPTAQLLDSGNLVMKDGDDDNPENFLWQSFDYPCNTLLPGMKLGRNTVTGLDRYLSAWKSVDDPSKGNFTYRLDPSGYPQLILRKGSAVTFRSGPWNGLRFSGFPELGSNPVYTYEFVFNEKEMYFRYELVNSSVVSRLVLNPDGSKQRVNWIDRTHGWILYSSAPMDSCDSYALCGVYGSCNINRSPKCECMEGFVPKFPNDWDMADWSNGCVRSTPLGCQNGEGFVKFSGVKLPDTRNSWFNRSMDLKECEAVCLSNCSCTAYTNLDIRDGGSGCLLWFGDLIDIREFNENGQELYVRMAASELGMHRIDLFLT
;
A
#
# COMPACT_ATOMS: atom_id res chain seq x y z
N MET A 1 -83.00 -3.78 3.26
CA MET A 1 -82.02 -3.20 4.12
C MET A 1 -80.65 -3.82 3.74
N GLY A 2 -79.92 -3.16 2.89
CA GLY A 2 -78.62 -3.62 2.41
C GLY A 2 -77.53 -2.86 3.14
N ALA A 3 -76.64 -3.58 3.79
CA ALA A 3 -75.46 -3.04 4.44
C ALA A 3 -74.32 -2.90 3.41
N LEU A 4 -73.86 -1.68 3.18
CA LEU A 4 -72.64 -1.40 2.43
C LEU A 4 -71.41 -1.78 3.27
N PRO A 5 -70.41 -2.50 2.76
CA PRO A 5 -69.14 -2.64 3.46
C PRO A 5 -68.29 -1.42 3.24
N THR A 6 -67.87 -0.79 4.34
CA THR A 6 -66.92 0.35 4.34
C THR A 6 -65.51 -0.22 4.11
N LEU A 7 -64.95 0.04 2.94
CA LEU A 7 -63.55 -0.31 2.59
C LEU A 7 -62.62 0.67 3.27
N LEU A 8 -61.91 0.26 4.34
CA LEU A 8 -60.85 1.01 4.98
C LEU A 8 -59.57 0.89 4.14
N LEU A 9 -59.26 1.93 3.37
CA LEU A 9 -57.95 2.08 2.70
C LEU A 9 -56.89 2.44 3.75
N VAL A 10 -56.07 1.44 4.13
CA VAL A 10 -54.88 1.66 4.94
C VAL A 10 -53.81 2.20 4.01
N PHE A 11 -53.57 3.51 4.03
CA PHE A 11 -52.40 4.12 3.40
C PHE A 11 -51.16 3.76 4.25
N SER A 12 -50.38 2.78 3.82
CA SER A 12 -49.02 2.56 4.29
C SER A 12 -48.18 3.75 3.84
N ILE A 13 -47.91 4.68 4.73
CA ILE A 13 -46.93 5.73 4.53
C ILE A 13 -45.56 5.04 4.57
N PHE A 14 -45.05 4.65 3.40
CA PHE A 14 -43.64 4.33 3.27
C PHE A 14 -42.87 5.61 3.57
N ARG A 15 -42.26 5.70 4.77
CA ARG A 15 -41.22 6.68 5.03
C ARG A 15 -40.03 6.27 4.16
N ILE A 16 -39.86 6.94 3.00
CA ILE A 16 -38.62 6.90 2.25
C ILE A 16 -37.61 7.59 3.20
N SER A 17 -36.84 6.80 3.91
CA SER A 17 -35.66 7.32 4.62
C SER A 17 -34.65 7.71 3.53
N ILE A 18 -34.61 8.98 3.19
CA ILE A 18 -33.50 9.52 2.39
C ILE A 18 -32.29 9.42 3.28
N ALA A 19 -31.37 8.53 2.90
CA ALA A 19 -30.07 8.45 3.58
C ALA A 19 -29.38 9.81 3.39
N VAL A 20 -29.10 10.48 4.50
CA VAL A 20 -28.34 11.75 4.47
C VAL A 20 -26.88 11.38 4.35
N ASP A 21 -26.25 11.72 3.24
CA ASP A 21 -24.82 11.48 2.97
C ASP A 21 -23.96 12.74 3.15
N THR A 22 -24.60 13.86 3.51
CA THR A 22 -24.02 15.20 3.48
C THR A 22 -24.25 15.93 4.80
N ILE A 23 -23.27 16.72 5.21
CA ILE A 23 -23.33 17.63 6.36
C ILE A 23 -23.08 19.06 5.84
N ALA A 24 -24.08 19.92 5.91
CA ALA A 24 -23.96 21.33 5.58
C ALA A 24 -23.47 22.14 6.78
N LEU A 25 -23.12 23.41 6.56
CA LEU A 25 -22.51 24.33 7.53
C LEU A 25 -23.23 24.39 8.91
N ASN A 26 -24.55 24.35 8.92
CA ASN A 26 -25.34 24.44 10.16
C ASN A 26 -25.86 23.08 10.67
N GLN A 27 -25.38 22.00 10.10
CA GLN A 27 -25.75 20.65 10.49
C GLN A 27 -24.66 20.02 11.34
N VAL A 28 -25.07 19.09 12.19
CA VAL A 28 -24.17 18.33 13.06
C VAL A 28 -24.54 16.86 13.02
N VAL A 29 -23.57 16.00 13.29
CA VAL A 29 -23.77 14.57 13.57
C VAL A 29 -23.33 14.30 14.99
N ARG A 30 -24.25 13.84 15.83
CA ARG A 30 -24.00 13.51 17.23
C ARG A 30 -23.73 12.03 17.39
N ASP A 31 -23.20 11.65 18.53
CA ASP A 31 -23.08 10.24 18.89
C ASP A 31 -24.48 9.56 18.87
N GLY A 32 -24.56 8.39 18.21
CA GLY A 32 -25.80 7.68 17.92
C GLY A 32 -26.46 8.06 16.60
N GLU A 33 -26.04 9.14 15.92
CA GLU A 33 -26.48 9.50 14.58
C GLU A 33 -25.49 8.97 13.53
N ILE A 34 -26.01 8.52 12.37
CA ILE A 34 -25.22 7.90 11.32
C ILE A 34 -25.47 8.62 10.00
N LEU A 35 -24.40 8.99 9.32
CA LEU A 35 -24.38 9.44 7.94
C LEU A 35 -24.20 8.21 7.04
N THR A 36 -24.99 8.06 5.98
CA THR A 36 -24.91 6.92 5.07
C THR A 36 -24.62 7.41 3.66
N SER A 37 -23.65 6.84 2.96
CA SER A 37 -23.37 7.16 1.56
C SER A 37 -24.60 6.94 0.66
N ALA A 38 -24.72 7.67 -0.45
CA ALA A 38 -25.94 7.70 -1.29
C ALA A 38 -26.36 6.29 -1.78
N GLY A 39 -25.41 5.45 -2.22
CA GLY A 39 -25.66 4.06 -2.62
C GLY A 39 -25.70 3.06 -1.46
N GLY A 40 -25.57 3.53 -0.21
CA GLY A 40 -25.64 2.69 0.98
C GLY A 40 -24.47 1.72 1.14
N SER A 41 -23.29 2.07 0.69
CA SER A 41 -22.08 1.22 0.78
C SER A 41 -21.33 1.42 2.09
N PHE A 42 -21.29 2.67 2.59
CA PHE A 42 -20.56 3.05 3.80
C PHE A 42 -21.41 3.85 4.76
N GLU A 43 -21.02 3.82 6.02
CA GLU A 43 -21.57 4.62 7.11
C GLU A 43 -20.46 5.37 7.85
N LEU A 44 -20.77 6.57 8.33
CA LEU A 44 -19.93 7.41 9.19
C LEU A 44 -20.69 7.69 10.49
N GLY A 45 -20.03 7.51 11.61
CA GLY A 45 -20.59 7.79 12.94
C GLY A 45 -19.58 7.58 14.04
N PHE A 46 -20.03 7.81 15.30
CA PHE A 46 -19.21 7.51 16.47
C PHE A 46 -19.35 6.04 16.85
N PHE A 47 -18.22 5.41 17.18
CA PHE A 47 -18.16 3.99 17.58
C PHE A 47 -17.16 3.77 18.71
N SER A 48 -17.26 2.64 19.41
CA SER A 48 -16.22 2.07 20.29
C SER A 48 -15.72 0.77 19.69
N PRO A 49 -14.42 0.55 19.57
CA PRO A 49 -13.88 -0.69 19.05
C PRO A 49 -14.00 -1.88 20.03
N ASP A 50 -14.21 -1.58 21.30
CA ASP A 50 -14.37 -2.51 22.42
C ASP A 50 -15.53 -2.05 23.33
N ASP A 51 -15.73 -2.74 24.45
CA ASP A 51 -16.70 -2.36 25.47
C ASP A 51 -16.27 -1.16 26.34
N SER A 52 -15.21 -0.44 25.94
CA SER A 52 -14.76 0.76 26.65
C SER A 52 -15.63 1.98 26.33
N ASN A 53 -15.51 3.01 27.19
CA ASN A 53 -16.17 4.30 26.96
C ASN A 53 -15.44 5.19 25.92
N ARG A 54 -14.36 4.68 25.32
CA ARG A 54 -13.61 5.43 24.30
C ARG A 54 -14.42 5.51 23.01
N ARG A 55 -14.66 6.74 22.54
CA ARG A 55 -15.46 6.99 21.34
C ARG A 55 -14.59 7.60 20.25
N TYR A 56 -14.74 7.06 19.06
CA TYR A 56 -14.05 7.47 17.87
C TYR A 56 -15.04 7.76 16.75
N LEU A 57 -14.76 8.77 15.92
CA LEU A 57 -15.47 8.97 14.66
C LEU A 57 -14.82 8.10 13.59
N GLY A 58 -15.59 7.23 12.95
CA GLY A 58 -15.09 6.31 11.94
C GLY A 58 -16.00 6.11 10.75
N ILE A 59 -15.43 5.51 9.71
CA ILE A 59 -16.15 5.05 8.52
C ILE A 59 -16.06 3.53 8.48
N TRP A 60 -17.19 2.86 8.22
CA TRP A 60 -17.26 1.41 8.09
C TRP A 60 -18.17 0.98 6.95
N TYR A 61 -18.04 -0.28 6.51
CA TYR A 61 -18.94 -0.84 5.52
C TYR A 61 -20.34 -1.07 6.11
N LYS A 62 -21.38 -0.55 5.43
CA LYS A 62 -22.78 -0.79 5.81
C LYS A 62 -23.25 -2.20 5.50
N LYS A 63 -22.86 -2.75 4.36
CA LYS A 63 -23.34 -4.06 3.86
C LYS A 63 -22.61 -5.26 4.45
N VAL A 64 -21.55 -5.05 5.20
CA VAL A 64 -20.78 -6.11 5.85
C VAL A 64 -21.38 -6.38 7.22
N SER A 65 -21.76 -7.64 7.49
CA SER A 65 -22.48 -8.00 8.71
C SER A 65 -21.69 -7.80 10.01
N THR A 66 -20.35 -7.80 9.93
CA THR A 66 -19.47 -7.44 11.05
C THR A 66 -19.00 -6.03 10.87
N MET A 67 -19.16 -5.18 11.90
CA MET A 67 -18.68 -3.80 11.83
C MET A 67 -17.21 -3.76 11.46
N THR A 68 -16.93 -3.35 10.23
CA THR A 68 -15.58 -3.30 9.68
C THR A 68 -15.18 -1.87 9.41
N VAL A 69 -14.48 -1.28 10.37
CA VAL A 69 -13.99 0.11 10.29
C VAL A 69 -12.82 0.18 9.31
N VAL A 70 -12.87 1.17 8.41
CA VAL A 70 -11.85 1.40 7.38
C VAL A 70 -11.08 2.70 7.56
N TRP A 71 -11.64 3.65 8.32
CA TRP A 71 -11.00 4.93 8.60
C TRP A 71 -11.46 5.49 9.96
N VAL A 72 -10.58 6.20 10.66
CA VAL A 72 -10.85 6.80 11.97
C VAL A 72 -10.24 8.20 12.02
N ALA A 73 -11.03 9.22 12.35
CA ALA A 73 -10.60 10.60 12.42
C ALA A 73 -9.68 10.87 13.63
N ASN A 74 -10.20 10.66 14.81
CA ASN A 74 -9.57 11.01 16.09
C ASN A 74 -8.85 9.83 16.74
N ARG A 75 -8.14 9.02 15.93
CA ARG A 75 -7.52 7.77 16.36
C ARG A 75 -6.51 7.93 17.52
N GLU A 76 -5.86 9.10 17.63
CA GLU A 76 -4.87 9.37 18.68
C GLU A 76 -5.51 9.96 19.96
N ILE A 77 -6.68 10.59 19.84
CA ILE A 77 -7.34 11.30 20.92
C ILE A 77 -8.82 10.91 20.96
N PRO A 78 -9.19 9.80 21.62
CA PRO A 78 -10.59 9.40 21.77
C PRO A 78 -11.37 10.40 22.64
N LEU A 79 -12.68 10.44 22.45
CA LEU A 79 -13.60 10.98 23.44
C LEU A 79 -13.79 9.96 24.56
N ASN A 80 -14.04 10.42 25.76
CA ASN A 80 -14.23 9.56 26.93
C ASN A 80 -15.72 9.28 27.24
N ASP A 81 -16.61 9.89 26.45
CA ASP A 81 -18.06 9.78 26.59
C ASP A 81 -18.76 9.97 25.23
N SER A 82 -20.09 9.88 25.22
CA SER A 82 -20.94 10.05 24.04
C SER A 82 -21.32 11.51 23.74
N SER A 83 -20.57 12.48 24.24
CA SER A 83 -20.85 13.91 24.03
C SER A 83 -20.31 14.44 22.68
N GLY A 84 -19.65 13.61 21.87
CA GLY A 84 -19.03 13.98 20.62
C GLY A 84 -19.99 14.58 19.60
N VAL A 85 -19.54 15.64 18.95
CA VAL A 85 -20.27 16.30 17.87
C VAL A 85 -19.36 16.56 16.70
N LEU A 86 -19.74 16.02 15.53
CA LEU A 86 -19.10 16.33 14.24
C LEU A 86 -19.84 17.49 13.59
N LYS A 87 -19.12 18.51 13.12
CA LYS A 87 -19.67 19.62 12.36
C LYS A 87 -18.73 20.15 11.28
N VAL A 88 -19.32 20.83 10.29
CA VAL A 88 -18.62 21.70 9.35
C VAL A 88 -18.51 23.09 10.00
N THR A 89 -17.31 23.67 10.02
CA THR A 89 -17.05 25.01 10.58
C THR A 89 -17.19 26.09 9.48
N ASP A 90 -17.41 27.35 9.90
CA ASP A 90 -17.46 28.50 8.99
C ASP A 90 -16.17 28.70 8.18
N GLN A 91 -15.06 28.12 8.63
CA GLN A 91 -13.77 28.15 7.93
C GLN A 91 -13.64 27.06 6.86
N GLY A 92 -14.68 26.23 6.64
CA GLY A 92 -14.62 25.14 5.69
C GLY A 92 -13.81 23.93 6.15
N THR A 93 -13.75 23.70 7.45
CA THR A 93 -13.10 22.51 8.04
C THR A 93 -14.13 21.61 8.71
N LEU A 94 -13.89 20.31 8.66
CA LEU A 94 -14.63 19.33 9.44
C LEU A 94 -14.00 19.22 10.84
N ALA A 95 -14.78 19.32 11.90
CA ALA A 95 -14.28 19.31 13.27
C ALA A 95 -15.10 18.41 14.20
N ILE A 96 -14.41 17.71 15.09
CA ILE A 96 -15.00 17.00 16.22
C ILE A 96 -14.86 17.88 17.46
N LEU A 97 -15.99 18.15 18.10
CA LEU A 97 -16.07 18.88 19.35
C LEU A 97 -16.36 17.93 20.50
N ASN A 98 -15.84 18.25 21.68
CA ASN A 98 -16.31 17.65 22.91
C ASN A 98 -17.58 18.42 23.36
N GLY A 99 -18.74 17.75 23.38
CA GLY A 99 -20.04 18.36 23.65
C GLY A 99 -20.17 18.98 25.05
N SER A 100 -19.36 18.58 26.02
CA SER A 100 -19.28 19.21 27.37
C SER A 100 -18.56 20.56 27.32
N ASN A 101 -17.75 20.82 26.27
CA ASN A 101 -17.08 22.10 26.04
C ASN A 101 -17.05 22.41 24.55
N THR A 102 -18.10 23.06 24.03
CA THR A 102 -18.30 23.34 22.59
C THR A 102 -17.22 24.23 21.96
N ASN A 103 -16.34 24.82 22.75
CA ASN A 103 -15.21 25.61 22.28
C ASN A 103 -13.92 24.79 22.10
N PHE A 104 -13.91 23.51 22.51
CA PHE A 104 -12.74 22.67 22.41
C PHE A 104 -12.85 21.76 21.19
N ILE A 105 -12.03 22.06 20.17
CA ILE A 105 -11.87 21.20 18.99
C ILE A 105 -10.90 20.06 19.34
N LEU A 106 -11.42 18.84 19.38
CA LEU A 106 -10.63 17.63 19.64
C LEU A 106 -9.84 17.20 18.41
N TRP A 107 -10.47 17.32 17.24
CA TRP A 107 -9.88 16.97 15.95
C TRP A 107 -10.44 17.89 14.85
N SER A 108 -9.64 18.15 13.81
CA SER A 108 -10.06 18.91 12.64
C SER A 108 -9.37 18.41 11.37
N SER A 109 -10.05 18.56 10.23
CA SER A 109 -9.54 18.23 8.90
C SER A 109 -8.42 19.17 8.42
N ASN A 110 -8.15 20.27 9.10
CA ASN A 110 -7.07 21.24 8.81
C ASN A 110 -6.97 21.66 7.33
N SER A 111 -8.09 22.00 6.69
CA SER A 111 -8.08 22.55 5.34
C SER A 111 -7.46 23.95 5.33
N SER A 112 -6.53 24.20 4.40
CA SER A 112 -5.96 25.54 4.17
C SER A 112 -6.76 26.34 3.14
N ARG A 113 -7.75 25.74 2.47
CA ARG A 113 -8.60 26.37 1.47
C ARG A 113 -9.88 26.86 2.12
N SER A 114 -10.30 28.09 1.81
CA SER A 114 -11.60 28.63 2.21
C SER A 114 -12.68 28.28 1.18
N ALA A 115 -13.89 28.04 1.65
CA ALA A 115 -15.06 27.79 0.83
C ALA A 115 -16.16 28.82 1.12
N ARG A 116 -17.03 29.05 0.15
CA ARG A 116 -18.21 29.93 0.35
C ARG A 116 -19.37 29.18 0.98
N ASN A 117 -19.54 27.91 0.57
CA ASN A 117 -20.58 27.02 1.06
C ASN A 117 -20.00 25.63 1.41
N PRO A 118 -19.19 25.53 2.48
CA PRO A 118 -18.51 24.29 2.79
C PRO A 118 -19.49 23.18 3.17
N THR A 119 -19.28 22.01 2.59
CA THR A 119 -20.12 20.83 2.75
C THR A 119 -19.24 19.60 2.90
N ALA A 120 -19.53 18.73 3.87
CA ALA A 120 -18.91 17.41 3.96
C ALA A 120 -19.83 16.36 3.35
N GLN A 121 -19.29 15.42 2.57
CA GLN A 121 -20.05 14.33 1.97
C GLN A 121 -19.32 12.99 2.09
N LEU A 122 -20.04 11.93 2.46
CA LEU A 122 -19.57 10.55 2.43
C LEU A 122 -19.90 9.91 1.09
N LEU A 123 -18.88 9.65 0.28
CA LEU A 123 -19.03 9.02 -1.04
C LEU A 123 -19.18 7.50 -0.94
N ASP A 124 -19.75 6.87 -1.98
CA ASP A 124 -19.88 5.41 -2.07
C ASP A 124 -18.55 4.65 -2.23
N SER A 125 -17.45 5.37 -2.44
CA SER A 125 -16.09 4.84 -2.34
C SER A 125 -15.58 4.67 -0.90
N GLY A 126 -16.29 5.20 0.10
CA GLY A 126 -15.83 5.32 1.48
C GLY A 126 -14.98 6.56 1.74
N ASN A 127 -14.83 7.45 0.74
CA ASN A 127 -14.12 8.71 0.90
C ASN A 127 -15.05 9.76 1.54
N LEU A 128 -14.67 10.31 2.67
CA LEU A 128 -15.30 11.50 3.26
C LEU A 128 -14.59 12.72 2.70
N VAL A 129 -15.33 13.57 2.00
CA VAL A 129 -14.77 14.74 1.31
C VAL A 129 -15.34 16.04 1.89
N MET A 130 -14.53 17.10 1.89
CA MET A 130 -14.95 18.48 2.09
C MET A 130 -14.91 19.18 0.74
N LYS A 131 -16.01 19.80 0.35
CA LYS A 131 -16.16 20.50 -0.93
C LYS A 131 -16.87 21.84 -0.78
N ASP A 132 -16.84 22.69 -1.82
CA ASP A 132 -17.56 23.96 -1.86
C ASP A 132 -18.87 23.78 -2.63
N GLY A 133 -20.00 23.73 -1.93
CA GLY A 133 -21.30 23.47 -2.50
C GLY A 133 -21.39 22.12 -3.22
N ASP A 134 -21.85 22.13 -4.46
CA ASP A 134 -22.07 20.95 -5.29
C ASP A 134 -20.89 20.64 -6.24
N ASP A 135 -19.69 21.18 -5.96
CA ASP A 135 -18.52 20.88 -6.78
C ASP A 135 -17.99 19.47 -6.47
N ASP A 136 -18.29 18.54 -7.38
CA ASP A 136 -17.89 17.13 -7.27
C ASP A 136 -16.57 16.81 -7.95
N ASN A 137 -15.84 17.82 -8.48
CA ASN A 137 -14.52 17.59 -9.06
C ASN A 137 -13.50 17.28 -7.96
N PRO A 138 -12.88 16.06 -7.96
CA PRO A 138 -11.92 15.67 -6.94
C PRO A 138 -10.70 16.59 -6.80
N GLU A 139 -10.31 17.28 -7.88
CA GLU A 139 -9.18 18.23 -7.88
C GLU A 139 -9.49 19.50 -7.04
N ASN A 140 -10.77 19.77 -6.81
CA ASN A 140 -11.24 20.93 -6.08
C ASN A 140 -11.60 20.63 -4.62
N PHE A 141 -11.54 19.36 -4.20
CA PHE A 141 -11.83 19.03 -2.80
C PHE A 141 -10.93 19.80 -1.86
N LEU A 142 -11.54 20.39 -0.84
CA LEU A 142 -10.84 21.15 0.20
C LEU A 142 -10.01 20.23 1.10
N TRP A 143 -10.55 19.02 1.32
CA TRP A 143 -9.96 17.95 2.09
C TRP A 143 -10.66 16.63 1.77
N GLN A 144 -9.97 15.50 1.97
CA GLN A 144 -10.55 14.18 1.83
C GLN A 144 -9.89 13.16 2.77
N SER A 145 -10.67 12.21 3.27
CA SER A 145 -10.18 11.15 4.16
C SER A 145 -9.17 10.21 3.48
N PHE A 146 -9.28 10.04 2.15
CA PHE A 146 -8.35 9.23 1.35
C PHE A 146 -6.92 9.77 1.33
N ASP A 147 -6.72 11.04 1.66
CA ASP A 147 -5.39 11.64 1.81
C ASP A 147 -4.73 11.31 3.16
N TYR A 148 -5.50 10.77 4.11
CA TYR A 148 -5.06 10.45 5.47
C TYR A 148 -5.44 9.01 5.85
N PRO A 149 -4.92 7.98 5.16
CA PRO A 149 -5.27 6.59 5.42
C PRO A 149 -4.96 6.19 6.87
N CYS A 150 -5.75 5.24 7.40
CA CYS A 150 -5.43 4.56 8.64
C CYS A 150 -4.66 3.26 8.36
N ASN A 151 -5.22 2.12 8.71
CA ASN A 151 -4.65 0.80 8.43
C ASN A 151 -5.20 0.15 7.16
N THR A 152 -6.17 0.77 6.52
CA THR A 152 -6.92 0.21 5.38
C THR A 152 -6.69 1.03 4.12
N LEU A 153 -6.44 0.36 3.00
CA LEU A 153 -6.43 0.93 1.66
C LEU A 153 -7.67 0.40 0.92
N LEU A 154 -8.57 1.30 0.55
CA LEU A 154 -9.76 1.05 -0.26
C LEU A 154 -9.44 1.20 -1.76
N PRO A 155 -10.27 0.66 -2.68
CA PRO A 155 -10.16 0.96 -4.10
C PRO A 155 -10.16 2.47 -4.34
N GLY A 156 -9.33 2.95 -5.25
CA GLY A 156 -9.18 4.38 -5.56
C GLY A 156 -8.26 5.17 -4.63
N MET A 157 -7.94 4.66 -3.43
CA MET A 157 -6.99 5.34 -2.55
C MET A 157 -5.57 5.31 -3.11
N LYS A 158 -4.89 6.46 -3.06
CA LYS A 158 -3.47 6.58 -3.42
C LYS A 158 -2.59 6.20 -2.22
N LEU A 159 -1.61 5.35 -2.45
CA LEU A 159 -0.53 5.04 -1.51
C LEU A 159 0.76 5.62 -2.07
N GLY A 160 1.28 6.70 -1.51
CA GLY A 160 2.44 7.40 -2.06
C GLY A 160 2.48 8.87 -1.69
N ARG A 161 3.26 9.64 -2.44
CA ARG A 161 3.61 11.01 -2.11
C ARG A 161 3.25 11.99 -3.21
N ASN A 162 2.70 13.14 -2.81
CA ASN A 162 2.63 14.33 -3.64
C ASN A 162 3.90 15.16 -3.41
N THR A 163 4.72 15.36 -4.44
CA THR A 163 6.02 16.03 -4.36
C THR A 163 5.89 17.55 -4.27
N VAL A 164 4.75 18.08 -4.73
CA VAL A 164 4.45 19.53 -4.70
C VAL A 164 4.01 19.97 -3.32
N THR A 165 3.07 19.22 -2.69
CA THR A 165 2.52 19.57 -1.39
C THR A 165 3.28 18.94 -0.22
N GLY A 166 4.10 17.92 -0.50
CA GLY A 166 4.78 17.12 0.52
C GLY A 166 3.88 16.09 1.21
N LEU A 167 2.60 15.99 0.82
CA LEU A 167 1.65 15.04 1.41
C LEU A 167 2.10 13.60 1.15
N ASP A 168 2.26 12.83 2.22
CA ASP A 168 2.67 11.41 2.18
C ASP A 168 1.51 10.54 2.68
N ARG A 169 0.94 9.74 1.77
CA ARG A 169 -0.18 8.84 2.02
C ARG A 169 0.36 7.45 2.28
N TYR A 170 0.24 6.98 3.50
CA TYR A 170 0.75 5.68 3.93
C TYR A 170 -0.19 5.00 4.92
N LEU A 171 -0.13 3.67 4.99
CA LEU A 171 -0.87 2.92 6.00
C LEU A 171 -0.08 2.87 7.30
N SER A 172 -0.77 3.02 8.42
CA SER A 172 -0.24 2.69 9.73
C SER A 172 -1.19 1.75 10.46
N ALA A 173 -0.66 0.63 10.94
CA ALA A 173 -1.44 -0.36 11.68
C ALA A 173 -2.16 0.28 12.88
N TRP A 174 -3.24 -0.35 13.32
CA TRP A 174 -3.77 -0.11 14.65
C TRP A 174 -2.77 -0.63 15.68
N LYS A 175 -2.80 -0.09 16.90
CA LYS A 175 -1.95 -0.54 17.99
C LYS A 175 -2.33 -1.96 18.45
N SER A 176 -3.62 -2.25 18.50
CA SER A 176 -4.21 -3.58 18.71
C SER A 176 -5.53 -3.69 17.96
N VAL A 177 -6.21 -4.81 18.03
CA VAL A 177 -7.53 -5.00 17.41
C VAL A 177 -8.60 -4.05 17.98
N ASP A 178 -8.40 -3.58 19.21
CA ASP A 178 -9.34 -2.74 19.96
C ASP A 178 -8.83 -1.31 20.18
N ASP A 179 -7.65 -0.97 19.64
CA ASP A 179 -7.06 0.34 19.79
C ASP A 179 -6.66 0.91 18.42
N PRO A 180 -7.44 1.84 17.84
CA PRO A 180 -7.16 2.43 16.54
C PRO A 180 -5.98 3.40 16.52
N SER A 181 -5.37 3.75 17.68
CA SER A 181 -4.17 4.59 17.72
C SER A 181 -3.03 3.95 16.90
N LYS A 182 -2.05 4.77 16.49
CA LYS A 182 -0.96 4.29 15.63
C LYS A 182 -0.16 3.18 16.30
N GLY A 183 -0.10 2.03 15.64
CA GLY A 183 0.77 0.92 16.00
C GLY A 183 2.18 1.07 15.44
N ASN A 184 2.98 0.02 15.65
CA ASN A 184 4.41 0.03 15.31
C ASN A 184 4.69 -0.17 13.81
N PHE A 185 3.71 -0.64 13.02
CA PHE A 185 3.93 -0.96 11.61
C PHE A 185 3.39 0.13 10.69
N THR A 186 4.17 0.45 9.65
CA THR A 186 3.77 1.35 8.57
C THR A 186 4.09 0.72 7.21
N TYR A 187 3.20 0.92 6.24
CA TYR A 187 3.39 0.49 4.86
C TYR A 187 3.31 1.70 3.93
N ARG A 188 4.39 1.99 3.22
CA ARG A 188 4.55 3.22 2.44
C ARG A 188 5.35 3.02 1.18
N LEU A 189 5.21 3.93 0.24
CA LEU A 189 6.10 4.06 -0.91
C LEU A 189 7.41 4.74 -0.46
N ASP A 190 8.55 4.08 -0.71
CA ASP A 190 9.88 4.67 -0.48
C ASP A 190 10.33 5.41 -1.74
N PRO A 191 10.59 6.71 -1.66
CA PRO A 191 11.04 7.51 -2.79
C PRO A 191 12.55 7.43 -3.04
N SER A 192 13.30 6.72 -2.19
CA SER A 192 14.76 6.61 -2.30
C SER A 192 15.13 5.72 -3.48
N GLY A 193 15.88 6.25 -4.46
CA GLY A 193 16.19 5.55 -5.71
C GLY A 193 14.93 5.34 -6.56
N TYR A 194 14.79 4.16 -7.17
CA TYR A 194 13.58 3.83 -7.92
C TYR A 194 12.47 3.31 -6.98
N PRO A 195 11.23 3.82 -7.07
CA PRO A 195 10.21 3.61 -6.04
C PRO A 195 9.81 2.15 -5.81
N GLN A 196 9.65 1.80 -4.54
CA GLN A 196 9.20 0.50 -4.04
C GLN A 196 8.33 0.68 -2.79
N LEU A 197 7.46 -0.29 -2.50
CA LEU A 197 6.69 -0.29 -1.27
C LEU A 197 7.46 -0.99 -0.16
N ILE A 198 7.49 -0.40 1.02
CA ILE A 198 8.20 -0.95 2.18
C ILE A 198 7.29 -1.04 3.39
N LEU A 199 7.44 -2.13 4.14
CA LEU A 199 6.87 -2.33 5.47
C LEU A 199 7.95 -2.07 6.51
N ARG A 200 7.64 -1.24 7.50
CA ARG A 200 8.55 -0.93 8.61
C ARG A 200 7.91 -1.29 9.94
N LYS A 201 8.74 -1.74 10.87
CA LYS A 201 8.44 -1.80 12.30
C LYS A 201 9.26 -0.71 12.99
N GLY A 202 8.64 0.39 13.38
CA GLY A 202 9.38 1.59 13.77
C GLY A 202 10.26 2.09 12.62
N SER A 203 11.58 2.18 12.84
CA SER A 203 12.56 2.58 11.83
C SER A 203 13.06 1.41 10.95
N ALA A 204 12.92 0.17 11.42
CA ALA A 204 13.47 -1.01 10.75
C ALA A 204 12.58 -1.44 9.57
N VAL A 205 13.16 -1.69 8.41
CA VAL A 205 12.50 -2.34 7.28
C VAL A 205 12.33 -3.82 7.60
N THR A 206 11.10 -4.34 7.45
CA THR A 206 10.78 -5.75 7.69
C THR A 206 10.37 -6.50 6.41
N PHE A 207 9.89 -5.76 5.42
CA PHE A 207 9.50 -6.31 4.13
C PHE A 207 9.61 -5.23 3.04
N ARG A 208 9.83 -5.66 1.81
CA ARG A 208 9.89 -4.80 0.62
C ARG A 208 9.23 -5.49 -0.58
N SER A 209 8.44 -4.73 -1.34
CA SER A 209 7.74 -5.24 -2.53
C SER A 209 8.64 -5.48 -3.75
N GLY A 210 9.91 -5.05 -3.71
CA GLY A 210 10.67 -4.82 -4.92
C GLY A 210 10.16 -3.60 -5.72
N PRO A 211 10.90 -3.13 -6.72
CA PRO A 211 10.49 -1.99 -7.56
C PRO A 211 9.32 -2.34 -8.48
N TRP A 212 8.61 -1.31 -8.93
CA TRP A 212 7.61 -1.45 -9.98
C TRP A 212 8.28 -1.69 -11.32
N ASN A 213 7.79 -2.64 -12.11
CA ASN A 213 8.40 -3.07 -13.38
C ASN A 213 7.48 -2.85 -14.60
N GLY A 214 6.59 -1.88 -14.52
CA GLY A 214 5.62 -1.60 -15.58
C GLY A 214 4.31 -2.36 -15.44
N LEU A 215 4.36 -3.59 -14.91
CA LEU A 215 3.21 -4.47 -14.75
C LEU A 215 2.82 -4.69 -13.28
N ARG A 216 3.82 -4.86 -12.40
CA ARG A 216 3.67 -5.17 -10.98
C ARG A 216 4.94 -4.82 -10.21
N PHE A 217 4.90 -4.93 -8.90
CA PHE A 217 6.12 -4.93 -8.10
C PHE A 217 6.86 -6.26 -8.26
N SER A 218 8.16 -6.22 -8.42
CA SER A 218 8.99 -7.39 -8.77
C SER A 218 8.94 -8.52 -7.73
N GLY A 219 8.57 -8.21 -6.48
CA GLY A 219 8.40 -9.19 -5.41
C GLY A 219 7.00 -9.83 -5.35
N PHE A 220 6.11 -9.53 -6.29
CA PHE A 220 4.77 -10.13 -6.40
C PHE A 220 4.54 -10.71 -7.81
N PRO A 221 5.26 -11.77 -8.18
CA PRO A 221 5.20 -12.34 -9.55
C PRO A 221 3.81 -12.84 -9.93
N GLU A 222 2.97 -13.19 -8.95
CA GLU A 222 1.58 -13.64 -9.14
C GLU A 222 0.60 -12.51 -9.51
N LEU A 223 0.98 -11.23 -9.28
CA LEU A 223 0.12 -10.10 -9.63
C LEU A 223 0.25 -9.77 -11.13
N GLY A 224 -0.31 -10.61 -11.96
CA GLY A 224 -0.48 -10.40 -13.39
C GLY A 224 -1.82 -9.78 -13.75
N SER A 225 -2.25 -9.97 -15.00
CA SER A 225 -3.61 -9.67 -15.45
C SER A 225 -4.64 -10.33 -14.54
N ASN A 226 -5.55 -9.58 -13.98
CA ASN A 226 -6.43 -10.04 -12.91
C ASN A 226 -7.88 -9.64 -13.22
N PRO A 227 -8.86 -10.56 -13.18
CA PRO A 227 -10.26 -10.25 -13.48
C PRO A 227 -10.95 -9.43 -12.37
N VAL A 228 -10.33 -9.31 -11.19
CA VAL A 228 -10.93 -8.62 -10.04
C VAL A 228 -10.36 -7.22 -9.86
N TYR A 229 -9.05 -7.06 -10.12
CA TYR A 229 -8.32 -5.83 -9.83
C TYR A 229 -7.58 -5.30 -11.04
N THR A 230 -7.51 -3.98 -11.14
CA THR A 230 -6.51 -3.25 -11.92
C THR A 230 -5.56 -2.52 -10.99
N TYR A 231 -4.31 -2.39 -11.42
CA TYR A 231 -3.26 -1.73 -10.66
C TYR A 231 -2.69 -0.57 -11.46
N GLU A 232 -2.48 0.54 -10.80
CA GLU A 232 -1.86 1.72 -11.40
C GLU A 232 -0.69 2.17 -10.55
N PHE A 233 0.41 2.50 -11.21
CA PHE A 233 1.55 3.14 -10.60
C PHE A 233 1.87 4.40 -11.39
N VAL A 234 1.75 5.54 -10.74
CA VAL A 234 2.10 6.85 -11.28
C VAL A 234 3.41 7.30 -10.66
N PHE A 235 4.33 7.72 -11.51
CA PHE A 235 5.60 8.30 -11.09
C PHE A 235 6.00 9.41 -12.07
N ASN A 236 5.79 10.66 -11.64
CA ASN A 236 6.09 11.87 -12.38
C ASN A 236 6.63 12.96 -11.43
N GLU A 237 6.85 14.16 -11.95
CA GLU A 237 7.40 15.29 -11.19
C GLU A 237 6.49 15.79 -10.06
N LYS A 238 5.17 15.58 -10.17
CA LYS A 238 4.18 16.10 -9.23
C LYS A 238 3.83 15.10 -8.15
N GLU A 239 3.76 13.80 -8.50
CA GLU A 239 3.36 12.76 -7.56
C GLU A 239 3.92 11.39 -7.95
N MET A 240 4.10 10.57 -6.93
CA MET A 240 4.36 9.15 -7.07
C MET A 240 3.39 8.39 -6.18
N TYR A 241 2.63 7.45 -6.73
CA TYR A 241 1.70 6.63 -5.97
C TYR A 241 1.40 5.30 -6.65
N PHE A 242 1.00 4.35 -5.84
CA PHE A 242 0.33 3.12 -6.23
C PHE A 242 -1.14 3.23 -5.82
N ARG A 243 -2.04 2.76 -6.69
CA ARG A 243 -3.45 2.52 -6.36
C ARG A 243 -3.96 1.28 -7.05
N TYR A 244 -5.08 0.77 -6.58
CA TYR A 244 -5.82 -0.29 -7.26
C TYR A 244 -7.29 0.08 -7.38
N GLU A 245 -7.92 -0.46 -8.43
CA GLU A 245 -9.34 -0.34 -8.67
C GLU A 245 -9.98 -1.74 -8.80
N LEU A 246 -11.28 -1.82 -8.59
CA LEU A 246 -12.04 -3.01 -8.84
C LEU A 246 -12.58 -3.00 -10.27
N VAL A 247 -12.35 -4.09 -11.03
CA VAL A 247 -12.93 -4.29 -12.36
C VAL A 247 -14.45 -4.45 -12.25
N ASN A 248 -14.91 -5.09 -11.17
CA ASN A 248 -16.33 -5.28 -10.87
C ASN A 248 -16.66 -4.58 -9.54
N SER A 249 -17.48 -3.54 -9.61
CA SER A 249 -17.91 -2.74 -8.45
C SER A 249 -18.80 -3.49 -7.45
N SER A 250 -19.31 -4.68 -7.78
CA SER A 250 -20.06 -5.51 -6.83
C SER A 250 -19.14 -6.24 -5.84
N VAL A 251 -17.84 -6.31 -6.10
CA VAL A 251 -16.86 -6.90 -5.19
C VAL A 251 -16.57 -5.94 -4.05
N VAL A 252 -16.70 -6.40 -2.81
CA VAL A 252 -16.26 -5.66 -1.63
C VAL A 252 -14.88 -6.14 -1.24
N SER A 253 -13.88 -5.27 -1.33
CA SER A 253 -12.48 -5.61 -1.09
C SER A 253 -11.74 -4.49 -0.37
N ARG A 254 -10.77 -4.89 0.46
CA ARG A 254 -9.84 -3.95 1.10
C ARG A 254 -8.47 -4.58 1.28
N LEU A 255 -7.44 -3.75 1.35
CA LEU A 255 -6.13 -4.14 1.84
C LEU A 255 -5.98 -3.58 3.25
N VAL A 256 -5.62 -4.40 4.21
CA VAL A 256 -5.47 -4.02 5.62
C VAL A 256 -4.07 -4.33 6.12
N LEU A 257 -3.50 -3.40 6.87
CA LEU A 257 -2.27 -3.58 7.64
C LEU A 257 -2.63 -3.89 9.09
N ASN A 258 -2.38 -5.11 9.51
CA ASN A 258 -2.73 -5.61 10.83
C ASN A 258 -1.72 -5.18 11.91
N PRO A 259 -2.10 -5.23 13.20
CA PRO A 259 -1.21 -4.89 14.32
C PRO A 259 0.06 -5.75 14.43
N ASP A 260 0.02 -6.97 13.89
CA ASP A 260 1.18 -7.89 13.82
C ASP A 260 2.15 -7.59 12.67
N GLY A 261 1.79 -6.63 11.80
CA GLY A 261 2.55 -6.26 10.60
C GLY A 261 2.18 -7.07 9.36
N SER A 262 1.28 -8.03 9.43
CA SER A 262 0.78 -8.69 8.24
C SER A 262 -0.07 -7.70 7.40
N LYS A 263 0.22 -7.64 6.11
CA LYS A 263 -0.57 -6.90 5.13
C LYS A 263 -1.43 -7.90 4.36
N GLN A 264 -2.74 -7.76 4.44
CA GLN A 264 -3.69 -8.69 3.86
C GLN A 264 -4.64 -7.98 2.90
N ARG A 265 -4.84 -8.54 1.72
CA ARG A 265 -5.96 -8.22 0.85
C ARG A 265 -7.07 -9.23 1.12
N VAL A 266 -8.25 -8.73 1.42
CA VAL A 266 -9.41 -9.57 1.76
C VAL A 266 -10.62 -9.14 0.96
N ASN A 267 -11.43 -10.13 0.56
CA ASN A 267 -12.69 -9.94 -0.16
C ASN A 267 -13.84 -10.42 0.71
N TRP A 268 -14.92 -9.66 0.75
CA TRP A 268 -16.14 -10.06 1.45
C TRP A 268 -16.95 -10.99 0.57
N ILE A 269 -17.46 -12.06 1.17
CA ILE A 269 -18.33 -13.03 0.51
C ILE A 269 -19.66 -13.08 1.25
N ASP A 270 -20.73 -12.54 0.65
CA ASP A 270 -22.05 -12.45 1.26
C ASP A 270 -22.59 -13.82 1.67
N ARG A 271 -22.39 -14.85 0.84
CA ARG A 271 -22.86 -16.21 1.10
C ARG A 271 -22.32 -16.80 2.41
N THR A 272 -21.09 -16.49 2.76
CA THR A 272 -20.41 -17.01 3.98
C THR A 272 -20.41 -16.01 5.13
N HIS A 273 -20.89 -14.78 4.89
CA HIS A 273 -20.83 -13.66 5.82
C HIS A 273 -19.43 -13.48 6.41
N GLY A 274 -18.39 -13.57 5.58
CA GLY A 274 -17.00 -13.54 6.02
C GLY A 274 -16.02 -12.92 5.04
N TRP A 275 -14.92 -12.39 5.60
CA TRP A 275 -13.76 -11.95 4.83
C TRP A 275 -12.91 -13.17 4.44
N ILE A 276 -12.64 -13.32 3.15
CA ILE A 276 -11.74 -14.35 2.62
C ILE A 276 -10.42 -13.70 2.23
N LEU A 277 -9.32 -14.32 2.67
CA LEU A 277 -7.97 -13.89 2.32
C LEU A 277 -7.74 -14.14 0.83
N TYR A 278 -7.41 -13.05 0.10
CA TYR A 278 -7.01 -13.10 -1.30
C TYR A 278 -5.49 -13.18 -1.45
N SER A 279 -4.76 -12.33 -0.72
CA SER A 279 -3.29 -12.34 -0.68
C SER A 279 -2.78 -11.73 0.62
N SER A 280 -1.59 -12.14 1.04
CA SER A 280 -0.90 -11.57 2.20
C SER A 280 0.57 -11.28 1.90
N ALA A 281 1.18 -10.38 2.65
CA ALA A 281 2.62 -10.17 2.69
C ALA A 281 3.02 -9.74 4.12
N PRO A 282 4.13 -10.26 4.65
CA PRO A 282 4.99 -11.31 4.09
C PRO A 282 4.22 -12.62 3.85
N MET A 283 4.57 -13.39 2.79
CA MET A 283 3.99 -14.70 2.49
C MET A 283 4.73 -15.82 3.21
N ASP A 284 6.05 -15.72 3.25
CA ASP A 284 6.94 -16.70 3.86
C ASP A 284 8.23 -16.05 4.37
N SER A 285 9.17 -16.84 4.86
CA SER A 285 10.43 -16.33 5.43
C SER A 285 11.33 -15.60 4.43
N CYS A 286 11.26 -15.92 3.11
CA CYS A 286 12.03 -15.22 2.07
C CYS A 286 11.53 -13.78 1.84
N ASP A 287 10.39 -13.41 2.39
CA ASP A 287 9.90 -12.03 2.38
C ASP A 287 10.48 -11.18 3.51
N SER A 288 11.17 -11.80 4.50
CA SER A 288 11.88 -11.06 5.54
C SER A 288 13.03 -10.27 4.92
N TYR A 289 13.00 -8.94 5.12
CA TYR A 289 13.97 -8.05 4.52
C TYR A 289 15.41 -8.45 4.84
N ALA A 290 16.24 -8.60 3.80
CA ALA A 290 17.65 -8.94 3.87
C ALA A 290 17.96 -10.27 4.60
N LEU A 291 17.05 -11.27 4.59
CA LEU A 291 17.24 -12.56 5.27
C LEU A 291 18.57 -13.21 4.93
N CYS A 292 18.96 -13.21 3.65
CA CYS A 292 20.18 -13.83 3.18
C CYS A 292 21.37 -12.86 3.06
N GLY A 293 21.23 -11.64 3.59
CA GLY A 293 22.28 -10.62 3.58
C GLY A 293 22.61 -10.09 2.18
N VAL A 294 23.82 -9.54 2.07
CA VAL A 294 24.37 -8.96 0.84
C VAL A 294 24.75 -10.06 -0.15
N TYR A 295 24.40 -9.92 -1.43
CA TYR A 295 24.66 -10.91 -2.50
C TYR A 295 24.19 -12.34 -2.18
N GLY A 296 23.30 -12.48 -1.19
CA GLY A 296 22.59 -13.72 -0.90
C GLY A 296 21.21 -13.69 -1.57
N SER A 297 20.78 -14.82 -2.10
CA SER A 297 19.45 -15.04 -2.63
C SER A 297 18.64 -16.00 -1.75
N CYS A 298 17.34 -15.76 -1.61
CA CYS A 298 16.44 -16.63 -0.88
C CYS A 298 15.52 -17.40 -1.81
N ASN A 299 15.49 -18.74 -1.66
CA ASN A 299 14.56 -19.61 -2.36
C ASN A 299 13.82 -20.48 -1.35
N ILE A 300 12.51 -20.30 -1.22
CA ILE A 300 11.69 -21.01 -0.22
C ILE A 300 11.64 -22.51 -0.45
N ASN A 301 11.89 -22.98 -1.67
CA ASN A 301 11.86 -24.39 -2.07
C ASN A 301 13.20 -25.13 -1.87
N ARG A 302 14.24 -24.41 -1.40
CA ARG A 302 15.57 -24.99 -1.11
C ARG A 302 15.76 -25.23 0.38
N SER A 303 16.72 -26.11 0.68
CA SER A 303 17.20 -26.33 2.04
C SER A 303 18.74 -26.50 1.99
N PRO A 304 19.50 -25.53 2.47
CA PRO A 304 19.13 -24.26 3.11
C PRO A 304 18.40 -23.29 2.14
N LYS A 305 17.62 -22.36 2.68
CA LYS A 305 16.85 -21.37 1.89
C LYS A 305 17.72 -20.28 1.28
N CYS A 306 18.84 -19.94 1.97
CA CYS A 306 19.78 -18.93 1.52
C CYS A 306 20.97 -19.57 0.83
N GLU A 307 21.29 -19.03 -0.34
CA GLU A 307 22.49 -19.35 -1.10
C GLU A 307 23.19 -18.06 -1.52
N CYS A 308 24.52 -18.09 -1.61
CA CYS A 308 25.24 -17.01 -2.26
C CYS A 308 24.93 -17.01 -3.76
N MET A 309 24.80 -15.84 -4.35
CA MET A 309 24.71 -15.73 -5.80
C MET A 309 25.94 -16.36 -6.44
N GLU A 310 25.81 -16.88 -7.64
CA GLU A 310 26.93 -17.45 -8.38
C GLU A 310 28.08 -16.44 -8.52
N GLY A 311 29.35 -16.89 -8.31
CA GLY A 311 30.52 -16.02 -8.22
C GLY A 311 30.70 -15.31 -6.88
N PHE A 312 29.93 -15.68 -5.86
CA PHE A 312 30.06 -15.16 -4.50
C PHE A 312 30.16 -16.30 -3.49
N VAL A 313 30.83 -16.03 -2.37
CA VAL A 313 31.06 -16.99 -1.27
C VAL A 313 30.62 -16.38 0.06
N PRO A 314 30.20 -17.18 1.05
CA PRO A 314 29.88 -16.67 2.37
C PRO A 314 30.97 -15.81 2.96
N LYS A 315 30.61 -14.62 3.46
CA LYS A 315 31.59 -13.73 4.11
C LYS A 315 32.17 -14.35 5.37
N PHE A 316 31.35 -15.09 6.12
CA PHE A 316 31.74 -15.88 7.30
C PHE A 316 31.18 -17.29 7.15
N PRO A 317 31.96 -18.25 6.62
CA PRO A 317 31.48 -19.60 6.34
C PRO A 317 30.90 -20.33 7.57
N ASN A 318 31.53 -20.19 8.73
CA ASN A 318 31.06 -20.85 9.96
C ASN A 318 29.68 -20.37 10.40
N ASP A 319 29.41 -19.05 10.31
CA ASP A 319 28.11 -18.49 10.65
C ASP A 319 27.05 -18.93 9.61
N TRP A 320 27.45 -18.94 8.34
CA TRP A 320 26.61 -19.39 7.23
C TRP A 320 26.12 -20.82 7.38
N ASP A 321 27.05 -21.72 7.78
CA ASP A 321 26.78 -23.15 8.02
C ASP A 321 25.86 -23.38 9.24
N MET A 322 25.85 -22.44 10.18
CA MET A 322 24.93 -22.41 11.32
C MET A 322 23.59 -21.71 11.01
N ALA A 323 23.34 -21.40 9.73
CA ALA A 323 22.15 -20.68 9.26
C ALA A 323 22.03 -19.23 9.75
N ASP A 324 23.13 -18.59 10.15
CA ASP A 324 23.20 -17.14 10.29
C ASP A 324 23.72 -16.51 8.99
N TRP A 325 22.77 -16.17 8.12
CA TRP A 325 23.04 -15.60 6.80
C TRP A 325 23.10 -14.06 6.79
N SER A 326 22.97 -13.42 7.94
CA SER A 326 22.81 -11.96 8.07
C SER A 326 24.00 -11.17 7.50
N ASN A 327 25.21 -11.75 7.55
CA ASN A 327 26.43 -11.15 7.01
C ASN A 327 26.56 -11.28 5.48
N GLY A 328 25.76 -12.13 4.85
CA GLY A 328 25.72 -12.33 3.40
C GLY A 328 26.98 -12.90 2.80
N CYS A 329 27.22 -12.56 1.55
CA CYS A 329 28.26 -13.10 0.70
C CYS A 329 29.20 -11.98 0.20
N VAL A 330 30.40 -12.38 -0.21
CA VAL A 330 31.40 -11.52 -0.85
C VAL A 330 31.78 -12.11 -2.20
N ARG A 331 32.29 -11.29 -3.11
CA ARG A 331 32.75 -11.75 -4.41
C ARG A 331 33.90 -12.71 -4.25
N SER A 332 33.88 -13.85 -4.97
CA SER A 332 35.01 -14.79 -5.06
C SER A 332 36.21 -14.11 -5.69
N THR A 333 36.00 -13.34 -6.74
CA THR A 333 37.00 -12.52 -7.43
C THR A 333 36.61 -11.04 -7.34
N PRO A 334 37.45 -10.17 -6.73
CA PRO A 334 37.18 -8.74 -6.66
C PRO A 334 37.12 -8.11 -8.05
N LEU A 335 36.23 -7.10 -8.22
CA LEU A 335 36.20 -6.27 -9.42
C LEU A 335 37.39 -5.33 -9.41
N GLY A 336 38.08 -5.21 -10.54
CA GLY A 336 39.26 -4.34 -10.71
C GLY A 336 39.01 -3.13 -11.60
N CYS A 337 37.82 -2.97 -12.12
CA CYS A 337 37.46 -1.96 -13.13
C CYS A 337 38.36 -2.01 -14.37
N GLN A 338 38.76 -3.20 -14.76
CA GLN A 338 39.69 -3.45 -15.85
C GLN A 338 38.91 -4.01 -17.06
N ASN A 339 39.57 -3.99 -18.22
CA ASN A 339 39.03 -4.60 -19.44
C ASN A 339 38.78 -6.09 -19.24
N GLY A 340 37.61 -6.56 -19.67
CA GLY A 340 37.22 -7.97 -19.62
C GLY A 340 36.19 -8.33 -18.57
N GLU A 341 35.77 -7.40 -17.71
CA GLU A 341 34.59 -7.58 -16.88
C GLU A 341 33.34 -7.63 -17.75
N GLY A 342 32.32 -8.32 -17.28
CA GLY A 342 31.05 -8.46 -17.97
C GLY A 342 29.93 -8.76 -16.97
N PHE A 343 28.83 -9.32 -17.48
CA PHE A 343 27.65 -9.55 -16.66
C PHE A 343 27.19 -11.00 -16.77
N VAL A 344 26.77 -11.54 -15.62
CA VAL A 344 26.06 -12.80 -15.52
C VAL A 344 24.58 -12.51 -15.31
N LYS A 345 23.72 -13.20 -16.05
CA LYS A 345 22.29 -13.06 -16.02
C LYS A 345 21.69 -14.00 -14.97
N PHE A 346 20.97 -13.42 -14.01
CA PHE A 346 20.12 -14.13 -13.05
C PHE A 346 18.66 -13.96 -13.46
N SER A 347 17.94 -15.05 -13.61
CA SER A 347 16.54 -15.04 -14.03
C SER A 347 15.60 -15.41 -12.90
N GLY A 348 14.36 -14.95 -12.96
CA GLY A 348 13.34 -15.33 -11.99
C GLY A 348 13.48 -14.68 -10.62
N VAL A 349 14.06 -13.47 -10.53
CA VAL A 349 14.32 -12.84 -9.23
C VAL A 349 13.39 -11.68 -8.89
N LYS A 350 13.13 -11.49 -7.59
CA LYS A 350 12.78 -10.21 -7.00
C LYS A 350 14.02 -9.33 -7.06
N LEU A 351 13.91 -8.17 -7.69
CA LEU A 351 15.03 -7.25 -7.84
C LEU A 351 15.53 -6.73 -6.49
N PRO A 352 16.84 -6.44 -6.37
CA PRO A 352 17.46 -5.92 -5.16
C PRO A 352 16.82 -4.60 -4.69
N ASP A 353 17.12 -4.24 -3.44
CA ASP A 353 16.73 -2.93 -2.87
C ASP A 353 17.24 -1.78 -3.73
N THR A 354 16.33 -0.86 -4.07
CA THR A 354 16.59 0.23 -5.02
C THR A 354 17.03 1.53 -4.35
N ARG A 355 17.28 1.56 -3.05
CA ARG A 355 17.68 2.80 -2.37
C ARG A 355 18.98 3.41 -2.92
N ASN A 356 19.90 2.57 -3.41
CA ASN A 356 21.13 2.98 -4.07
C ASN A 356 21.07 2.67 -5.57
N SER A 357 20.00 3.08 -6.23
CA SER A 357 19.79 2.86 -7.66
C SER A 357 19.67 4.16 -8.44
N TRP A 358 19.91 4.06 -9.74
CA TRP A 358 19.65 5.12 -10.71
C TRP A 358 18.85 4.51 -11.86
N PHE A 359 18.01 5.32 -12.52
CA PHE A 359 17.18 4.85 -13.61
C PHE A 359 17.08 5.86 -14.75
N ASN A 360 16.82 5.34 -15.95
CA ASN A 360 16.49 6.11 -17.14
C ASN A 360 15.39 5.37 -17.93
N ARG A 361 14.32 6.06 -18.29
CA ARG A 361 13.15 5.47 -18.96
C ARG A 361 13.33 5.32 -20.47
N SER A 362 14.26 6.04 -21.09
CA SER A 362 14.45 6.08 -22.53
C SER A 362 15.54 5.17 -23.06
N MET A 363 16.39 4.63 -22.19
CA MET A 363 17.48 3.72 -22.55
C MET A 363 16.95 2.32 -22.88
N ASP A 364 17.56 1.64 -23.84
CA ASP A 364 17.39 0.22 -24.02
C ASP A 364 18.36 -0.61 -23.13
N LEU A 365 18.20 -1.94 -23.15
CA LEU A 365 19.00 -2.82 -22.28
C LEU A 365 20.50 -2.81 -22.64
N LYS A 366 20.85 -2.62 -23.93
CA LYS A 366 22.26 -2.57 -24.37
C LYS A 366 22.92 -1.26 -23.96
N GLU A 367 22.19 -0.15 -24.07
CA GLU A 367 22.65 1.15 -23.57
C GLU A 367 22.83 1.11 -22.05
N CYS A 368 21.89 0.43 -21.34
CA CYS A 368 21.96 0.24 -19.90
C CYS A 368 23.22 -0.55 -19.49
N GLU A 369 23.53 -1.66 -20.21
CA GLU A 369 24.77 -2.43 -20.05
C GLU A 369 26.01 -1.57 -20.23
N ALA A 370 26.06 -0.83 -21.33
CA ALA A 370 27.23 0.02 -21.66
C ALA A 370 27.48 1.08 -20.59
N VAL A 371 26.40 1.74 -20.10
CA VAL A 371 26.48 2.72 -19.00
C VAL A 371 26.98 2.08 -17.71
N CYS A 372 26.45 0.90 -17.34
CA CYS A 372 26.91 0.17 -16.17
C CYS A 372 28.36 -0.25 -16.29
N LEU A 373 28.78 -0.74 -17.47
CA LEU A 373 30.16 -1.18 -17.70
C LEU A 373 31.16 -0.02 -17.60
N SER A 374 30.78 1.14 -18.10
CA SER A 374 31.62 2.35 -18.06
C SER A 374 31.79 2.95 -16.66
N ASN A 375 30.90 2.62 -15.72
CA ASN A 375 30.93 3.12 -14.34
C ASN A 375 31.38 2.02 -13.37
N CYS A 376 32.59 2.15 -12.82
CA CYS A 376 33.17 1.17 -11.89
C CYS A 376 32.33 0.92 -10.63
N SER A 377 31.51 1.84 -10.21
CA SER A 377 30.63 1.70 -9.06
C SER A 377 29.35 0.93 -9.40
N CYS A 378 29.03 0.72 -10.69
CA CYS A 378 27.83 -0.03 -11.08
C CYS A 378 28.05 -1.53 -10.85
N THR A 379 27.15 -2.15 -10.11
CA THR A 379 27.22 -3.56 -9.70
C THR A 379 26.21 -4.44 -10.43
N ALA A 380 25.09 -3.87 -10.89
CA ALA A 380 24.07 -4.61 -11.61
C ALA A 380 23.18 -3.68 -12.43
N TYR A 381 22.49 -4.26 -13.43
CA TYR A 381 21.48 -3.56 -14.21
C TYR A 381 20.31 -4.47 -14.62
N THR A 382 19.21 -3.86 -15.04
CA THR A 382 18.06 -4.56 -15.61
C THR A 382 17.16 -3.60 -16.42
N ASN A 383 16.18 -4.15 -17.14
CA ASN A 383 15.06 -3.36 -17.67
C ASN A 383 14.22 -2.75 -16.54
N LEU A 384 13.84 -1.50 -16.70
CA LEU A 384 12.94 -0.79 -15.80
C LEU A 384 11.49 -1.27 -15.96
N ASP A 385 11.08 -1.52 -17.20
CA ASP A 385 9.75 -1.99 -17.60
C ASP A 385 9.89 -3.31 -18.36
N ILE A 386 9.11 -4.33 -17.98
CA ILE A 386 9.17 -5.68 -18.58
C ILE A 386 8.16 -5.89 -19.69
N ARG A 387 7.29 -4.92 -19.97
CA ARG A 387 6.30 -4.99 -21.03
C ARG A 387 6.96 -4.89 -22.41
N ASP A 388 6.32 -5.45 -23.43
CA ASP A 388 6.69 -5.30 -24.84
C ASP A 388 8.16 -5.66 -25.15
N GLY A 389 8.71 -6.63 -24.44
CA GLY A 389 10.10 -7.09 -24.62
C GLY A 389 11.13 -6.35 -23.76
N GLY A 390 10.68 -5.42 -22.94
CA GLY A 390 11.51 -4.70 -21.99
C GLY A 390 12.02 -3.36 -22.48
N SER A 391 12.01 -2.37 -21.60
CA SER A 391 12.51 -1.01 -21.87
C SER A 391 12.97 -0.32 -20.59
N GLY A 392 13.65 0.81 -20.76
CA GLY A 392 14.21 1.57 -19.65
C GLY A 392 15.39 0.84 -18.98
N CYS A 393 16.12 1.57 -18.18
CA CYS A 393 17.33 1.13 -17.50
C CYS A 393 17.21 1.37 -16.00
N LEU A 394 17.54 0.37 -15.22
CA LEU A 394 17.69 0.46 -13.77
C LEU A 394 19.07 -0.06 -13.38
N LEU A 395 19.89 0.77 -12.73
CA LEU A 395 21.25 0.47 -12.28
C LEU A 395 21.33 0.44 -10.77
N TRP A 396 22.14 -0.46 -10.23
CA TRP A 396 22.49 -0.49 -8.81
C TRP A 396 23.97 -0.12 -8.61
N PHE A 397 24.21 0.57 -7.48
CA PHE A 397 25.55 0.94 -7.04
C PHE A 397 25.80 0.39 -5.63
N GLY A 398 26.90 -0.31 -5.45
CA GLY A 398 27.23 -0.97 -4.18
C GLY A 398 26.56 -2.34 -4.02
N ASP A 399 26.24 -2.68 -2.80
CA ASP A 399 25.78 -4.03 -2.42
C ASP A 399 24.34 -4.31 -2.90
N LEU A 400 24.13 -5.53 -3.40
CA LEU A 400 22.80 -6.02 -3.77
C LEU A 400 22.20 -6.77 -2.56
N ILE A 401 21.04 -6.29 -2.09
CA ILE A 401 20.42 -6.79 -0.86
C ILE A 401 18.96 -7.18 -1.15
N ASP A 402 18.47 -8.19 -0.42
CA ASP A 402 17.06 -8.60 -0.43
C ASP A 402 16.59 -9.15 -1.78
N ILE A 403 17.36 -10.11 -2.30
CA ILE A 403 17.06 -10.85 -3.52
C ILE A 403 16.31 -12.12 -3.13
N ARG A 404 15.24 -12.43 -3.87
CA ARG A 404 14.45 -13.64 -3.74
C ARG A 404 14.31 -14.30 -5.12
N GLU A 405 14.46 -15.62 -5.18
CA GLU A 405 14.21 -16.40 -6.38
C GLU A 405 12.77 -16.88 -6.43
N PHE A 406 12.20 -16.86 -7.62
CA PHE A 406 10.87 -17.38 -7.94
C PHE A 406 10.98 -18.44 -9.03
N ASN A 407 10.12 -19.45 -8.99
CA ASN A 407 10.09 -20.47 -10.03
C ASN A 407 9.53 -19.94 -11.36
N GLU A 408 8.63 -18.95 -11.28
CA GLU A 408 7.93 -18.38 -12.43
C GLU A 408 7.78 -16.85 -12.27
N ASN A 409 7.72 -16.16 -13.39
CA ASN A 409 7.35 -14.73 -13.47
C ASN A 409 8.25 -13.76 -12.69
N GLY A 410 9.42 -14.18 -12.21
CA GLY A 410 10.43 -13.27 -11.68
C GLY A 410 11.07 -12.45 -12.80
N GLN A 411 11.92 -11.50 -12.43
CA GLN A 411 12.58 -10.59 -13.37
C GLN A 411 14.03 -11.02 -13.62
N GLU A 412 14.62 -10.53 -14.72
CA GLU A 412 16.04 -10.73 -15.02
C GLU A 412 16.88 -9.65 -14.32
N LEU A 413 18.04 -10.06 -13.81
CA LEU A 413 19.04 -9.19 -13.21
C LEU A 413 20.39 -9.53 -13.79
N TYR A 414 21.12 -8.53 -14.26
CA TYR A 414 22.48 -8.68 -14.81
C TYR A 414 23.47 -8.16 -13.81
N VAL A 415 24.27 -9.05 -13.22
CA VAL A 415 25.24 -8.74 -12.16
C VAL A 415 26.65 -8.69 -12.72
N ARG A 416 27.39 -7.61 -12.45
CA ARG A 416 28.76 -7.41 -12.93
C ARG A 416 29.70 -8.41 -12.28
N MET A 417 30.54 -9.09 -13.09
CA MET A 417 31.45 -10.15 -12.70
C MET A 417 32.84 -9.90 -13.26
N ALA A 418 33.87 -10.42 -12.56
CA ALA A 418 35.24 -10.42 -13.07
C ALA A 418 35.36 -11.31 -14.30
N ALA A 419 36.33 -11.02 -15.16
CA ALA A 419 36.56 -11.77 -16.41
C ALA A 419 36.77 -13.27 -16.18
N SER A 420 37.43 -13.66 -15.07
CA SER A 420 37.66 -15.08 -14.68
C SER A 420 36.39 -15.85 -14.43
N GLU A 421 35.33 -15.20 -13.93
CA GLU A 421 34.04 -15.82 -13.62
C GLU A 421 33.15 -16.01 -14.88
N LEU A 422 33.35 -15.18 -15.94
CA LEU A 422 32.59 -15.25 -17.19
C LEU A 422 32.92 -16.46 -18.04
N GLY A 423 34.13 -17.02 -17.87
CA GLY A 423 34.60 -18.19 -18.63
C GLY A 423 33.94 -19.50 -18.22
N MET A 424 33.55 -19.64 -16.98
CA MET A 424 32.89 -20.85 -16.46
C MET A 424 31.48 -21.04 -17.02
N HIS A 425 30.71 -19.96 -17.23
CA HIS A 425 29.38 -20.03 -17.83
C HIS A 425 29.33 -20.48 -19.30
N ARG A 426 30.43 -20.31 -20.06
CA ARG A 426 30.49 -20.80 -21.44
C ARG A 426 30.68 -22.30 -21.57
N ILE A 427 31.17 -22.96 -20.53
CA ILE A 427 31.46 -24.40 -20.57
C ILE A 427 30.19 -25.21 -20.28
N ASP A 428 29.32 -24.75 -19.37
CA ASP A 428 28.09 -25.47 -19.01
C ASP A 428 27.01 -25.43 -20.12
N LEU A 429 27.05 -24.44 -21.03
CA LEU A 429 26.13 -24.33 -22.18
C LEU A 429 26.46 -25.31 -23.34
N PHE A 430 27.61 -25.98 -23.29
CA PHE A 430 28.02 -26.99 -24.32
C PHE A 430 27.93 -28.43 -23.79
N LEU A 431 27.48 -28.63 -22.53
CA LEU A 431 27.36 -29.98 -21.93
C LEU A 431 25.93 -30.42 -21.64
N THR A 432 24.92 -29.62 -22.02
CA THR A 432 23.49 -30.00 -22.01
C THR A 432 22.94 -29.99 -23.43
#